data_d98d9e3865f95d72391068520d803380
#
_entry.id   d98d9e3865f95d72391068520d803380
#
_cell.length_a   1.000
_cell.length_b   1.000
_cell.length_c   1.000
_cell.angle_alpha   90.00
_cell.angle_beta   90.00
_cell.angle_gamma   90.00
#
_symmetry.space_group_name_H-M   'P 1'
#
loop_
_entity.id
_entity.type
_entity.pdbx_description
1 polymer ?
#
loop_
_entity_poly.entity_id
_entity_poly.type
_entity_poly.pdbx_seq_one_letter_code
_entity_poly.pdbx_strand_id
1 'polypeptide(L)'
;LAVRRQRQMCIRDRYRGFLISAGFMFAESRLIEDVPYDPHLYFEGEETTLSLRLFTNGYDVFHIPKIPLFHCYVDYSNLAKRPMHWNEDEDKNRTVKWTELQAKSKKRIDRIVQGNLTNVYGLGSVRSLADYKDFTGIDIKNKKIVDEERAFTFKKLYEYNWKESPKKNFLW
;
A
#
# COMPACT_ATOMS: atom_id res chain seq x y z
N LEU A 1 -21.70 29.18 5.42
CA LEU A 1 -21.37 28.61 6.75
C LEU A 1 -21.54 27.09 6.78
N ALA A 2 -22.62 26.54 6.17
CA ALA A 2 -22.85 25.08 6.11
C ALA A 2 -21.79 24.33 5.26
N VAL A 3 -21.38 24.88 4.13
CA VAL A 3 -20.38 24.29 3.23
C VAL A 3 -18.98 24.23 3.89
N ARG A 4 -18.63 25.21 4.72
CA ARG A 4 -17.37 25.16 5.48
C ARG A 4 -17.39 24.11 6.59
N ARG A 5 -18.51 23.89 7.27
CA ARG A 5 -18.67 22.81 8.26
C ARG A 5 -18.62 21.44 7.62
N GLN A 6 -19.23 21.26 6.45
CA GLN A 6 -19.19 20.01 5.71
C GLN A 6 -17.77 19.67 5.22
N ARG A 7 -17.01 20.66 4.72
CA ARG A 7 -15.58 20.47 4.36
C ARG A 7 -14.71 20.13 5.58
N GLN A 8 -14.95 20.75 6.73
CA GLN A 8 -14.22 20.42 7.96
C GLN A 8 -14.60 19.04 8.52
N MET A 9 -15.84 18.60 8.40
CA MET A 9 -16.26 17.24 8.78
C MET A 9 -15.63 16.17 7.88
N CYS A 10 -15.60 16.38 6.56
CA CYS A 10 -14.94 15.45 5.64
C CYS A 10 -13.43 15.33 5.85
N ILE A 11 -12.75 16.37 6.33
CA ILE A 11 -11.31 16.34 6.62
C ILE A 11 -11.02 15.65 7.96
N ARG A 12 -11.95 15.69 8.93
CA ARG A 12 -11.75 15.06 10.25
C ARG A 12 -11.94 13.54 10.25
N ASP A 13 -12.56 12.99 9.24
CA ASP A 13 -12.88 11.56 9.16
C ASP A 13 -11.88 10.75 8.32
N ARG A 14 -10.74 11.33 7.96
CA ARG A 14 -9.70 10.65 7.18
C ARG A 14 -8.38 10.71 7.93
N TYR A 15 -7.71 9.58 7.96
CA TYR A 15 -6.35 9.47 8.52
C TYR A 15 -5.37 9.28 7.39
N ARG A 16 -4.30 10.09 7.35
CA ARG A 16 -3.18 9.78 6.44
C ARG A 16 -2.59 8.45 6.84
N GLY A 17 -2.41 7.60 5.84
CA GLY A 17 -1.76 6.32 5.97
C GLY A 17 -0.54 6.23 5.07
N PHE A 18 0.18 5.15 5.19
CA PHE A 18 1.34 4.86 4.35
C PHE A 18 1.32 3.43 3.79
N LEU A 19 0.33 2.64 4.18
CA LEU A 19 0.07 1.31 3.63
C LEU A 19 -1.36 1.25 3.10
N ILE A 20 -1.52 0.65 1.95
CA ILE A 20 -2.83 0.33 1.39
C ILE A 20 -3.25 -1.07 1.84
N SER A 21 -4.55 -1.35 1.72
CA SER A 21 -5.08 -2.70 1.77
C SER A 21 -5.67 -3.06 0.41
N ALA A 22 -5.22 -4.16 -0.18
CA ALA A 22 -5.68 -4.61 -1.50
C ALA A 22 -7.15 -5.03 -1.52
N GLY A 23 -7.75 -5.28 -0.34
CA GLY A 23 -9.16 -5.63 -0.24
C GLY A 23 -10.12 -4.52 -0.68
N PHE A 24 -9.72 -3.26 -0.56
CA PHE A 24 -10.48 -2.12 -1.03
C PHE A 24 -9.60 -0.90 -1.25
N MET A 25 -9.60 -0.41 -2.48
CA MET A 25 -8.98 0.86 -2.85
C MET A 25 -9.98 1.69 -3.67
N PHE A 26 -10.08 2.97 -3.36
CA PHE A 26 -10.81 3.95 -4.15
C PHE A 26 -9.86 5.10 -4.51
N ALA A 27 -9.76 5.39 -5.80
CA ALA A 27 -8.87 6.41 -6.32
C ALA A 27 -9.37 6.95 -7.67
N GLU A 28 -8.77 8.01 -8.15
CA GLU A 28 -8.97 8.46 -9.52
C GLU A 28 -8.48 7.40 -10.52
N SER A 29 -9.17 7.23 -11.65
CA SER A 29 -8.81 6.27 -12.70
C SER A 29 -7.37 6.47 -13.23
N ARG A 30 -6.89 7.70 -13.25
CA ARG A 30 -5.53 8.05 -13.65
C ARG A 30 -4.44 7.33 -12.83
N LEU A 31 -4.74 6.94 -11.59
CA LEU A 31 -3.82 6.17 -10.76
C LEU A 31 -3.38 4.87 -11.45
N ILE A 32 -4.27 4.22 -12.20
CA ILE A 32 -3.98 2.97 -12.91
C ILE A 32 -2.94 3.19 -14.02
N GLU A 33 -2.96 4.38 -14.63
CA GLU A 33 -1.99 4.76 -15.67
C GLU A 33 -0.65 5.18 -15.06
N ASP A 34 -0.68 6.02 -14.02
CA ASP A 34 0.51 6.55 -13.38
C ASP A 34 1.27 5.51 -12.56
N VAL A 35 0.54 4.64 -11.86
CA VAL A 35 1.10 3.63 -10.93
C VAL A 35 0.37 2.30 -11.12
N PRO A 36 0.54 1.64 -12.26
CA PRO A 36 -0.18 0.40 -12.56
C PRO A 36 0.17 -0.69 -11.55
N TYR A 37 -0.80 -1.53 -11.24
CA TYR A 37 -0.57 -2.71 -10.40
C TYR A 37 0.47 -3.62 -11.03
N ASP A 38 1.41 -4.14 -10.24
CA ASP A 38 2.49 -4.97 -10.76
C ASP A 38 2.06 -6.44 -10.90
N PRO A 39 1.81 -6.95 -12.12
CA PRO A 39 1.31 -8.30 -12.33
C PRO A 39 2.36 -9.40 -12.08
N HIS A 40 3.61 -9.01 -11.82
CA HIS A 40 4.70 -9.94 -11.56
C HIS A 40 4.91 -10.21 -10.06
N LEU A 41 4.07 -9.64 -9.20
CA LEU A 41 4.04 -9.94 -7.79
C LEU A 41 3.03 -11.05 -7.53
N TYR A 42 3.36 -11.91 -6.58
CA TYR A 42 2.53 -13.00 -6.17
C TYR A 42 2.20 -12.89 -4.69
N PHE A 43 0.95 -12.58 -4.39
CA PHE A 43 0.30 -12.52 -3.09
C PHE A 43 0.98 -11.60 -2.06
N GLU A 44 2.17 -11.95 -1.56
CA GLU A 44 2.86 -11.16 -0.53
C GLU A 44 3.63 -9.98 -1.11
N GLY A 45 3.54 -8.83 -0.44
CA GLY A 45 4.37 -7.64 -0.69
C GLY A 45 3.85 -6.71 -1.77
N GLU A 46 2.75 -7.04 -2.45
CA GLU A 46 2.13 -6.16 -3.44
C GLU A 46 1.58 -4.89 -2.78
N GLU A 47 0.94 -5.00 -1.62
CA GLU A 47 0.43 -3.85 -0.86
C GLU A 47 1.56 -2.90 -0.44
N THR A 48 2.65 -3.45 0.08
CA THR A 48 3.82 -2.68 0.49
C THR A 48 4.48 -1.98 -0.69
N THR A 49 4.71 -2.70 -1.78
CA THR A 49 5.37 -2.13 -2.96
C THR A 49 4.50 -1.13 -3.69
N LEU A 50 3.19 -1.37 -3.78
CA LEU A 50 2.26 -0.41 -4.35
C LEU A 50 2.20 0.86 -3.49
N SER A 51 2.16 0.73 -2.15
CA SER A 51 2.21 1.86 -1.23
C SER A 51 3.46 2.73 -1.43
N LEU A 52 4.64 2.09 -1.54
CA LEU A 52 5.90 2.80 -1.83
C LEU A 52 5.88 3.52 -3.18
N ARG A 53 5.35 2.85 -4.20
CA ARG A 53 5.25 3.40 -5.55
C ARG A 53 4.27 4.57 -5.59
N LEU A 54 3.13 4.45 -4.91
CA LEU A 54 2.18 5.55 -4.75
C LEU A 54 2.85 6.75 -4.08
N PHE A 55 3.49 6.52 -2.94
CA PHE A 55 4.18 7.58 -2.20
C PHE A 55 5.24 8.27 -3.04
N THR A 56 6.12 7.50 -3.68
CA THR A 56 7.22 8.06 -4.47
C THR A 56 6.76 8.73 -5.76
N ASN A 57 5.58 8.41 -6.27
CA ASN A 57 4.91 9.13 -7.36
C ASN A 57 4.08 10.33 -6.88
N GLY A 58 4.10 10.66 -5.57
CA GLY A 58 3.45 11.84 -5.03
C GLY A 58 1.99 11.62 -4.64
N TYR A 59 1.49 10.39 -4.62
CA TYR A 59 0.15 10.07 -4.12
C TYR A 59 0.13 9.97 -2.61
N ASP A 60 -0.94 10.44 -1.99
CA ASP A 60 -1.21 10.29 -0.58
C ASP A 60 -2.23 9.19 -0.36
N VAL A 61 -1.99 8.36 0.65
CA VAL A 61 -2.93 7.33 1.09
C VAL A 61 -3.72 7.85 2.28
N PHE A 62 -5.04 7.65 2.24
CA PHE A 62 -5.92 7.98 3.35
C PHE A 62 -6.71 6.77 3.79
N HIS A 63 -6.80 6.57 5.09
CA HIS A 63 -7.68 5.58 5.69
C HIS A 63 -8.97 6.25 6.15
N ILE A 64 -10.10 5.62 5.88
CA ILE A 64 -11.41 6.07 6.34
C ILE A 64 -11.87 5.18 7.51
N PRO A 65 -12.38 5.75 8.60
CA PRO A 65 -12.74 4.99 9.81
C PRO A 65 -14.00 4.13 9.62
N LYS A 66 -14.82 4.46 8.63
CA LYS A 66 -16.07 3.72 8.33
C LYS A 66 -15.95 3.10 6.96
N ILE A 67 -15.54 1.85 6.91
CA ILE A 67 -15.43 1.08 5.66
C ILE A 67 -16.71 0.27 5.50
N PRO A 68 -17.45 0.40 4.38
CA PRO A 68 -18.70 -0.34 4.15
C PRO A 68 -18.44 -1.78 3.66
N LEU A 69 -17.36 -2.40 4.12
CA LEU A 69 -16.93 -3.72 3.69
C LEU A 69 -16.66 -4.62 4.88
N PHE A 70 -17.05 -5.87 4.73
CA PHE A 70 -16.76 -6.92 5.66
C PHE A 70 -15.87 -7.96 4.97
N HIS A 71 -14.76 -8.30 5.60
CA HIS A 71 -13.89 -9.37 5.12
C HIS A 71 -14.27 -10.69 5.78
N CYS A 72 -14.68 -11.66 4.96
CA CYS A 72 -14.92 -13.01 5.44
C CYS A 72 -13.58 -13.72 5.63
N TYR A 73 -13.10 -13.73 6.87
CA TYR A 73 -11.97 -14.58 7.24
C TYR A 73 -12.42 -16.04 7.33
N VAL A 74 -11.47 -16.97 7.26
CA VAL A 74 -11.77 -18.40 7.41
C VAL A 74 -12.40 -18.60 8.78
N ASP A 75 -13.64 -19.04 8.79
CA ASP A 75 -14.30 -19.49 10.00
C ASP A 75 -13.80 -20.90 10.35
N TYR A 76 -12.98 -21.00 11.38
CA TYR A 76 -12.47 -22.28 11.86
C TYR A 76 -13.56 -23.18 12.45
N SER A 77 -14.73 -22.64 12.76
CA SER A 77 -15.88 -23.38 13.26
C SER A 77 -16.70 -24.02 12.12
N ASN A 78 -16.59 -23.48 10.92
CA ASN A 78 -17.32 -23.94 9.75
C ASN A 78 -16.31 -24.34 8.66
N LEU A 79 -15.88 -25.59 8.71
CA LEU A 79 -14.85 -26.20 7.87
C LEU A 79 -15.24 -26.36 6.39
N ALA A 80 -15.99 -25.44 5.82
CA ALA A 80 -16.01 -25.27 4.39
C ALA A 80 -14.60 -24.87 3.96
N LYS A 81 -13.81 -25.88 3.63
CA LYS A 81 -12.41 -25.72 3.21
C LYS A 81 -12.38 -24.83 1.98
N ARG A 82 -12.23 -23.52 2.22
CA ARG A 82 -11.96 -22.59 1.15
C ARG A 82 -10.61 -23.00 0.54
N PRO A 83 -10.55 -23.35 -0.74
CA PRO A 83 -9.30 -23.70 -1.38
C PRO A 83 -8.36 -22.50 -1.34
N MET A 84 -7.20 -22.68 -0.75
CA MET A 84 -6.15 -21.64 -0.68
C MET A 84 -5.04 -22.00 -1.65
N HIS A 85 -4.55 -21.01 -2.40
CA HIS A 85 -3.52 -21.23 -3.42
C HIS A 85 -2.18 -21.76 -2.86
N TRP A 86 -1.97 -21.71 -1.55
CA TRP A 86 -0.82 -22.27 -0.84
C TRP A 86 -1.07 -23.65 -0.20
N ASN A 87 -2.28 -24.21 -0.34
CA ASN A 87 -2.55 -25.55 0.12
C ASN A 87 -1.85 -26.56 -0.77
N GLU A 88 -1.20 -27.55 -0.17
CA GLU A 88 -0.49 -28.61 -0.89
C GLU A 88 -1.39 -29.34 -1.90
N ASP A 89 -2.62 -29.65 -1.50
CA ASP A 89 -3.58 -30.34 -2.37
C ASP A 89 -3.94 -29.53 -3.60
N GLU A 90 -4.07 -28.22 -3.47
CA GLU A 90 -4.34 -27.29 -4.59
C GLU A 90 -3.10 -27.10 -5.47
N ASP A 91 -1.90 -27.16 -4.89
CA ASP A 91 -0.65 -26.94 -5.59
C ASP A 91 -0.11 -28.17 -6.31
N LYS A 92 -0.56 -29.38 -5.93
CA LYS A 92 -0.09 -30.65 -6.51
C LYS A 92 -0.19 -30.67 -8.03
N ASN A 93 -1.29 -30.19 -8.57
CA ASN A 93 -1.59 -30.24 -10.01
C ASN A 93 -1.13 -29.01 -10.79
N ARG A 94 -0.46 -28.06 -10.15
CA ARG A 94 0.03 -26.85 -10.82
C ARG A 94 1.37 -27.09 -11.47
N THR A 95 1.54 -26.60 -12.68
CA THR A 95 2.82 -26.64 -13.42
C THR A 95 3.86 -25.76 -12.72
N VAL A 96 3.45 -24.59 -12.23
CA VAL A 96 4.33 -23.68 -11.46
C VAL A 96 3.83 -23.65 -10.02
N LYS A 97 4.70 -24.02 -9.10
CA LYS A 97 4.38 -24.09 -7.68
C LYS A 97 4.27 -22.70 -7.06
N TRP A 98 3.40 -22.54 -6.06
CA TRP A 98 3.22 -21.27 -5.36
C TRP A 98 4.53 -20.78 -4.71
N THR A 99 5.37 -21.71 -4.22
CA THR A 99 6.68 -21.40 -3.64
C THR A 99 7.65 -20.77 -4.62
N GLU A 100 7.60 -21.22 -5.90
CA GLU A 100 8.42 -20.62 -6.97
C GLU A 100 7.94 -19.21 -7.32
N LEU A 101 6.61 -19.02 -7.38
CA LEU A 101 6.01 -17.70 -7.61
C LEU A 101 6.38 -16.74 -6.49
N GLN A 102 6.29 -17.20 -5.24
CA GLN A 102 6.66 -16.41 -4.07
C GLN A 102 8.16 -16.05 -4.07
N ALA A 103 9.03 -16.98 -4.44
CA ALA A 103 10.47 -16.71 -4.53
C ALA A 103 10.78 -15.65 -5.60
N LYS A 104 10.12 -15.71 -6.76
CA LYS A 104 10.22 -14.69 -7.81
C LYS A 104 9.71 -13.34 -7.32
N SER A 105 8.57 -13.33 -6.64
CA SER A 105 7.96 -12.14 -6.05
C SER A 105 8.91 -11.47 -5.04
N LYS A 106 9.49 -12.22 -4.12
CA LYS A 106 10.46 -11.70 -3.13
C LYS A 106 11.66 -11.01 -3.79
N LYS A 107 12.25 -11.61 -4.82
CA LYS A 107 13.33 -10.99 -5.59
C LYS A 107 12.89 -9.70 -6.26
N ARG A 108 11.66 -9.65 -6.76
CA ARG A 108 11.11 -8.46 -7.39
C ARG A 108 10.86 -7.35 -6.37
N ILE A 109 10.30 -7.67 -5.21
CA ILE A 109 10.11 -6.75 -4.09
C ILE A 109 11.44 -6.11 -3.68
N ASP A 110 12.48 -6.91 -3.49
CA ASP A 110 13.80 -6.40 -3.15
C ASP A 110 14.34 -5.44 -4.22
N ARG A 111 14.15 -5.73 -5.51
CA ARG A 111 14.54 -4.81 -6.60
C ARG A 111 13.78 -3.50 -6.56
N ILE A 112 12.48 -3.52 -6.28
CA ILE A 112 11.64 -2.31 -6.15
C ILE A 112 12.14 -1.48 -4.96
N VAL A 113 12.25 -2.11 -3.79
CA VAL A 113 12.65 -1.44 -2.54
C VAL A 113 14.07 -0.86 -2.63
N GLN A 114 14.98 -1.53 -3.33
CA GLN A 114 16.34 -1.01 -3.55
C GLN A 114 16.41 0.08 -4.64
N GLY A 115 15.33 0.34 -5.35
CA GLY A 115 15.31 1.29 -6.47
C GLY A 115 15.95 0.76 -7.74
N ASN A 116 16.14 -0.56 -7.84
CA ASN A 116 16.81 -1.22 -8.98
C ASN A 116 15.84 -1.63 -10.10
N LEU A 117 14.59 -1.16 -10.05
CA LEU A 117 13.60 -1.36 -11.09
C LEU A 117 13.22 0.00 -11.69
N THR A 118 13.61 0.23 -12.93
CA THR A 118 13.49 1.55 -13.60
C THR A 118 12.32 1.66 -14.57
N ASN A 119 11.52 0.60 -14.73
CA ASN A 119 10.34 0.62 -15.59
C ASN A 119 9.11 1.18 -14.84
N VAL A 120 7.94 1.13 -15.49
CA VAL A 120 6.65 1.60 -14.98
C VAL A 120 6.26 1.00 -13.61
N TYR A 121 6.86 -0.12 -13.22
CA TYR A 121 6.65 -0.75 -11.92
C TYR A 121 7.72 -0.38 -10.88
N GLY A 122 8.64 0.52 -11.21
CA GLY A 122 9.65 1.05 -10.28
C GLY A 122 9.10 2.13 -9.35
N LEU A 123 10.00 2.67 -8.54
CA LEU A 123 9.70 3.82 -7.69
C LEU A 123 9.57 5.08 -8.53
N GLY A 124 8.73 6.00 -8.08
CA GLY A 124 8.63 7.34 -8.65
C GLY A 124 9.80 8.24 -8.22
N SER A 125 9.78 9.48 -8.74
CA SER A 125 10.82 10.49 -8.48
C SER A 125 10.31 11.74 -7.76
N VAL A 126 9.04 11.78 -7.38
CA VAL A 126 8.43 12.95 -6.70
C VAL A 126 8.83 13.01 -5.24
N ARG A 127 8.91 11.86 -4.58
CA ARG A 127 9.38 11.70 -3.20
C ARG A 127 10.39 10.56 -3.12
N SER A 128 11.36 10.71 -2.24
CA SER A 128 12.41 9.70 -2.03
C SER A 128 12.03 8.67 -0.97
N LEU A 129 12.79 7.58 -0.87
CA LEU A 129 12.67 6.63 0.24
C LEU A 129 13.13 7.25 1.58
N ALA A 130 13.97 8.29 1.54
CA ALA A 130 14.29 9.06 2.73
C ALA A 130 13.06 9.82 3.24
N ASP A 131 12.33 10.48 2.33
CA ASP A 131 11.05 11.13 2.68
C ASP A 131 10.04 10.10 3.24
N TYR A 132 10.00 8.88 2.67
CA TYR A 132 9.14 7.80 3.19
C TYR A 132 9.54 7.40 4.61
N LYS A 133 10.83 7.20 4.86
CA LYS A 133 11.36 6.89 6.19
C LYS A 133 11.03 7.98 7.21
N ASP A 134 11.24 9.24 6.84
CA ASP A 134 10.96 10.37 7.71
C ASP A 134 9.46 10.51 8.01
N PHE A 135 8.62 10.16 7.04
CA PHE A 135 7.18 10.18 7.21
C PHE A 135 6.67 9.03 8.09
N THR A 136 7.12 7.81 7.80
CA THR A 136 6.55 6.60 8.40
C THR A 136 7.29 6.10 9.64
N GLY A 137 8.53 6.53 9.87
CA GLY A 137 9.42 5.92 10.85
C GLY A 137 9.96 4.54 10.42
N ILE A 138 9.79 4.17 9.14
CA ILE A 138 10.20 2.86 8.62
C ILE A 138 11.29 3.03 7.57
N ASP A 139 12.48 2.54 7.85
CA ASP A 139 13.54 2.38 6.87
C ASP A 139 13.32 1.07 6.10
N ILE A 140 12.50 1.17 5.06
CA ILE A 140 12.07 0.00 4.28
C ILE A 140 13.26 -0.68 3.58
N LYS A 141 14.25 0.11 3.17
CA LYS A 141 15.44 -0.37 2.48
C LYS A 141 16.30 -1.27 3.36
N ASN A 142 16.43 -0.89 4.63
CA ASN A 142 17.18 -1.62 5.64
C ASN A 142 16.31 -2.54 6.51
N LYS A 143 14.99 -2.60 6.22
CA LYS A 143 14.00 -3.42 6.95
C LYS A 143 14.03 -3.13 8.46
N LYS A 144 14.06 -1.84 8.83
CA LYS A 144 14.16 -1.39 10.22
C LYS A 144 13.06 -0.38 10.54
N ILE A 145 12.51 -0.46 11.74
CA ILE A 145 11.69 0.59 12.34
C ILE A 145 12.66 1.52 13.06
N VAL A 146 12.65 2.81 12.69
CA VAL A 146 13.51 3.85 13.23
C VAL A 146 12.76 4.83 14.13
N ASP A 147 11.45 4.88 14.03
CA ASP A 147 10.55 5.62 14.91
C ASP A 147 9.26 4.80 15.09
N GLU A 148 9.15 4.14 16.25
CA GLU A 148 8.01 3.27 16.57
C GLU A 148 6.71 4.05 16.70
N GLU A 149 6.76 5.28 17.22
CA GLU A 149 5.56 6.08 17.37
C GLU A 149 4.96 6.44 16.01
N ARG A 150 5.79 6.78 15.04
CA ARG A 150 5.33 7.02 13.66
C ARG A 150 4.87 5.75 12.96
N ALA A 151 5.59 4.66 13.16
CA ALA A 151 5.29 3.40 12.48
C ALA A 151 3.98 2.75 12.96
N PHE A 152 3.60 2.94 14.23
CA PHE A 152 2.46 2.26 14.84
C PHE A 152 1.32 3.19 15.26
N THR A 153 1.50 4.51 15.24
CA THR A 153 0.44 5.44 15.61
C THR A 153 0.19 6.46 14.52
N PHE A 154 -1.08 6.75 14.27
CA PHE A 154 -1.46 7.79 13.32
C PHE A 154 -1.28 9.21 13.88
N LYS A 155 -0.97 9.36 15.18
CA LYS A 155 -0.98 10.64 15.88
C LYS A 155 0.01 11.65 15.31
N LYS A 156 1.22 11.23 14.96
CA LYS A 156 2.25 12.10 14.38
C LYS A 156 2.14 12.29 12.86
N LEU A 157 1.34 11.50 12.17
CA LEU A 157 1.15 11.64 10.73
C LEU A 157 0.44 12.95 10.35
N TYR A 158 -0.27 13.56 11.29
CA TYR A 158 -0.91 14.86 11.10
C TYR A 158 0.06 16.05 11.19
N GLU A 159 1.18 15.88 11.86
CA GLU A 159 2.17 16.93 12.13
C GLU A 159 3.25 17.00 11.04
N TYR A 160 3.25 16.05 10.13
CA TYR A 160 4.27 15.99 9.08
C TYR A 160 4.00 17.05 8.01
N ASN A 161 4.94 17.96 7.87
CA ASN A 161 4.89 19.03 6.88
C ASN A 161 5.33 18.49 5.52
N TRP A 162 4.36 18.17 4.69
CA TRP A 162 4.60 17.64 3.35
C TRP A 162 5.29 18.67 2.45
N LYS A 163 6.30 18.22 1.75
CA LYS A 163 6.65 18.86 0.48
C LYS A 163 5.50 18.58 -0.48
N GLU A 164 4.64 19.56 -0.65
CA GLU A 164 3.50 19.46 -1.55
C GLU A 164 3.99 19.08 -2.95
N SER A 165 3.39 18.04 -3.52
CA SER A 165 3.58 17.77 -4.93
C SER A 165 2.92 18.92 -5.73
N PRO A 166 3.65 19.68 -6.53
CA PRO A 166 3.10 20.85 -7.19
C PRO A 166 2.05 20.54 -8.26
N LYS A 167 1.65 19.29 -8.46
CA LYS A 167 0.82 18.89 -9.61
C LYS A 167 -0.43 18.08 -9.32
N LYS A 168 -0.75 17.79 -8.06
CA LYS A 168 -1.92 16.93 -7.76
C LYS A 168 -2.84 17.59 -6.75
N ASN A 169 -3.54 18.62 -7.20
CA ASN A 169 -4.73 19.12 -6.51
C ASN A 169 -5.85 18.10 -6.69
N PHE A 170 -6.09 17.30 -5.66
CA PHE A 170 -7.31 16.51 -5.59
C PHE A 170 -8.47 17.46 -5.29
N LEU A 171 -9.25 17.77 -6.32
CA LEU A 171 -10.55 18.36 -6.16
C LEU A 171 -11.55 17.23 -5.85
N TRP A 172 -12.05 17.20 -4.63
CA TRP A 172 -13.25 16.46 -4.21
C TRP A 172 -14.41 17.45 -4.05
#